data_4dae22369e4a4a51deaacbf2b46ed2ce
#
_entry.id   4dae22369e4a4a51deaacbf2b46ed2ce
#
_cell.length_a   1.000
_cell.length_b   1.000
_cell.length_c   1.000
_cell.angle_alpha   90.00
_cell.angle_beta   90.00
_cell.angle_gamma   90.00
#
_symmetry.space_group_name_H-M   'P 1'
#
loop_
_entity.id
_entity.type
_entity.pdbx_description
1 polymer ?
#
loop_
_entity_poly.entity_id
_entity_poly.type
_entity_poly.pdbx_seq_one_letter_code
_entity_poly.pdbx_strand_id
1 'polypeptide(L)'
;MSSTPENTVPAQHQSFLAFDYGLKRTGVAVGNRLMKSATPQGTIAAEGDARFEHIAKRIKEWQPDALVIGVPLHPDGGEHENTLRARKFGRQLRGRFGLVVYEVDERYTTTEAHSYGAKDADAAAAAIILDQFLRNIP
;
A
#
# COMPACT_ATOMS: atom_id res chain seq x y z
N MET A 1 -14.04 -12.91 -18.67
CA MET A 1 -13.10 -13.61 -17.86
C MET A 1 -12.76 -12.82 -16.63
N SER A 2 -12.99 -13.37 -15.51
CA SER A 2 -12.62 -12.70 -14.30
C SER A 2 -11.25 -13.18 -13.88
N SER A 3 -10.44 -12.30 -13.43
CA SER A 3 -9.14 -12.66 -12.93
C SER A 3 -9.05 -12.18 -11.49
N THR A 4 -8.36 -12.95 -10.70
CA THR A 4 -8.07 -12.58 -9.33
C THR A 4 -6.89 -11.64 -9.35
N PRO A 5 -7.02 -10.44 -8.80
CA PRO A 5 -5.95 -9.45 -8.92
C PRO A 5 -4.58 -9.96 -8.48
N GLU A 6 -4.51 -10.62 -7.34
CA GLU A 6 -3.22 -11.10 -6.84
C GLU A 6 -2.64 -12.20 -7.72
N ASN A 7 -3.50 -13.04 -8.26
CA ASN A 7 -3.04 -14.16 -9.09
C ASN A 7 -2.65 -13.73 -10.49
N THR A 8 -3.00 -12.51 -10.87
CA THR A 8 -2.73 -12.01 -12.21
C THR A 8 -1.66 -10.92 -12.25
N VAL A 9 -0.91 -10.77 -11.16
CA VAL A 9 0.18 -9.79 -11.14
C VAL A 9 1.25 -10.23 -12.14
N PRO A 10 1.52 -9.40 -13.16
CA PRO A 10 2.50 -9.79 -14.18
C PRO A 10 3.88 -10.04 -13.58
N ALA A 11 4.59 -10.99 -14.16
CA ALA A 11 5.92 -11.35 -13.69
C ALA A 11 6.89 -10.18 -13.74
N GLN A 12 6.70 -9.26 -14.67
CA GLN A 12 7.56 -8.08 -14.76
C GLN A 12 7.34 -7.07 -13.66
N HIS A 13 6.25 -7.18 -12.89
CA HIS A 13 6.07 -6.36 -11.70
C HIS A 13 6.86 -7.00 -10.57
N GLN A 14 8.07 -6.53 -10.35
CA GLN A 14 9.01 -7.09 -9.39
C GLN A 14 9.13 -6.27 -8.12
N SER A 15 9.07 -4.94 -8.23
CA SER A 15 9.25 -4.05 -7.08
C SER A 15 7.98 -3.26 -6.82
N PHE A 16 7.72 -3.02 -5.52
CA PHE A 16 6.46 -2.42 -5.09
C PHE A 16 6.71 -1.38 -4.01
N LEU A 17 5.88 -0.35 -4.05
CA LEU A 17 5.84 0.66 -3.01
C LEU A 17 4.42 0.62 -2.45
N ALA A 18 4.31 0.46 -1.14
CA ALA A 18 3.01 0.31 -0.48
C ALA A 18 2.71 1.51 0.39
N PHE A 19 1.43 1.82 0.50
CA PHE A 19 0.96 2.95 1.30
C PHE A 19 -0.19 2.52 2.20
N ASP A 20 -0.14 3.00 3.44
CA ASP A 20 -1.26 2.92 4.36
C ASP A 20 -1.83 4.33 4.49
N TYR A 21 -2.96 4.56 3.82
CA TYR A 21 -3.56 5.89 3.73
C TYR A 21 -4.24 6.29 5.03
N GLY A 22 -3.92 7.47 5.53
CA GLY A 22 -4.65 8.14 6.59
C GLY A 22 -4.98 9.56 6.17
N LEU A 23 -5.91 10.19 6.87
CA LEU A 23 -6.34 11.55 6.51
C LEU A 23 -5.18 12.54 6.58
N LYS A 24 -4.34 12.44 7.58
CA LYS A 24 -3.27 13.39 7.81
C LYS A 24 -1.88 12.82 7.57
N ARG A 25 -1.76 11.50 7.51
CA ARG A 25 -0.48 10.83 7.37
C ARG A 25 -0.64 9.62 6.48
N THR A 26 0.43 9.23 5.83
CA THR A 26 0.47 8.05 4.98
C THR A 26 1.72 7.27 5.29
N GLY A 27 1.58 6.02 5.73
CA GLY A 27 2.72 5.14 5.94
C GLY A 27 3.25 4.63 4.62
N VAL A 28 4.56 4.37 4.56
CA VAL A 28 5.23 3.94 3.33
C VAL A 28 6.09 2.72 3.61
N ALA A 29 6.08 1.76 2.69
CA ALA A 29 6.94 0.59 2.74
C ALA A 29 7.37 0.19 1.34
N VAL A 30 8.52 -0.47 1.24
CA VAL A 30 9.02 -0.97 -0.04
C VAL A 30 9.27 -2.47 0.07
N GLY A 31 9.18 -3.16 -1.05
CA GLY A 31 9.47 -4.59 -1.09
C GLY A 31 9.54 -5.08 -2.51
N ASN A 32 9.94 -6.33 -2.67
CA ASN A 32 10.01 -6.89 -3.99
C ASN A 32 9.69 -8.38 -3.96
N ARG A 33 9.41 -8.89 -5.15
CA ARG A 33 8.98 -10.27 -5.34
C ARG A 33 10.07 -11.27 -4.96
N LEU A 34 11.32 -10.91 -5.21
CA LEU A 34 12.44 -11.80 -4.94
C LEU A 34 12.63 -12.01 -3.45
N MET A 35 12.63 -10.94 -2.68
CA MET A 35 12.84 -10.99 -1.23
C MET A 35 11.58 -11.45 -0.48
N LYS A 36 10.42 -11.22 -1.06
CA LYS A 36 9.11 -11.54 -0.46
C LYS A 36 8.95 -10.96 0.93
N SER A 37 9.53 -9.80 1.16
CA SER A 37 9.41 -9.11 2.44
C SER A 37 9.38 -7.62 2.20
N ALA A 38 8.78 -6.91 3.15
CA ALA A 38 8.62 -5.47 3.09
C ALA A 38 9.44 -4.78 4.15
N THR A 39 9.92 -3.59 3.83
CA THR A 39 10.67 -2.76 4.76
C THR A 39 9.94 -1.43 4.95
N PRO A 40 9.64 -1.05 6.19
CA PRO A 40 9.03 0.26 6.44
C PRO A 40 9.95 1.39 5.98
N GLN A 41 9.35 2.44 5.40
CA GLN A 41 10.10 3.56 4.85
C GLN A 41 9.59 4.90 5.36
N GLY A 42 9.06 4.93 6.57
CA GLY A 42 8.66 6.18 7.19
C GLY A 42 7.25 6.60 6.86
N THR A 43 6.91 7.78 7.31
CA THR A 43 5.56 8.32 7.18
C THR A 43 5.61 9.66 6.49
N ILE A 44 4.68 9.87 5.58
CA ILE A 44 4.47 11.17 4.93
C ILE A 44 3.44 11.92 5.76
N ALA A 45 3.85 13.00 6.42
CA ALA A 45 2.97 13.81 7.26
C ALA A 45 2.52 15.02 6.46
N ALA A 46 1.68 14.79 5.48
CA ALA A 46 1.18 15.84 4.59
C ALA A 46 -0.18 15.46 4.04
N GLU A 47 -0.97 16.46 3.69
CA GLU A 47 -2.31 16.28 3.14
C GLU A 47 -2.39 16.92 1.76
N GLY A 48 -3.44 16.58 1.01
CA GLY A 48 -3.71 17.20 -0.27
C GLY A 48 -2.57 17.03 -1.26
N ASP A 49 -2.31 18.09 -2.01
CA ASP A 49 -1.27 18.05 -3.05
C ASP A 49 0.11 17.82 -2.48
N ALA A 50 0.39 18.32 -1.28
CA ALA A 50 1.69 18.11 -0.65
C ALA A 50 1.96 16.62 -0.43
N ARG A 51 0.92 15.85 -0.08
CA ARG A 51 1.04 14.40 0.06
C ARG A 51 1.57 13.79 -1.24
N PHE A 52 0.97 14.17 -2.36
CA PHE A 52 1.34 13.59 -3.65
C PHE A 52 2.73 14.04 -4.11
N GLU A 53 3.15 15.22 -3.71
CA GLU A 53 4.52 15.66 -3.98
C GLU A 53 5.53 14.77 -3.27
N HIS A 54 5.27 14.43 -2.01
CA HIS A 54 6.13 13.51 -1.27
C HIS A 54 6.10 12.10 -1.84
N ILE A 55 4.91 11.66 -2.27
CA ILE A 55 4.79 10.34 -2.90
C ILE A 55 5.59 10.31 -4.19
N ALA A 56 5.53 11.37 -4.98
CA ALA A 56 6.30 11.45 -6.22
C ALA A 56 7.80 11.26 -5.97
N LYS A 57 8.30 11.86 -4.87
CA LYS A 57 9.72 11.71 -4.51
C LYS A 57 10.06 10.26 -4.16
N ARG A 58 9.15 9.57 -3.46
CA ARG A 58 9.35 8.16 -3.11
C ARG A 58 9.35 7.29 -4.36
N ILE A 59 8.43 7.56 -5.29
CA ILE A 59 8.37 6.83 -6.54
C ILE A 59 9.66 7.03 -7.35
N LYS A 60 10.15 8.26 -7.39
CA LYS A 60 11.39 8.56 -8.10
C LYS A 60 12.57 7.85 -7.45
N GLU A 61 12.60 7.80 -6.13
CA GLU A 61 13.67 7.17 -5.38
C GLU A 61 13.71 5.65 -5.59
N TRP A 62 12.55 5.01 -5.50
CA TRP A 62 12.46 3.56 -5.48
C TRP A 62 12.12 2.95 -6.83
N GLN A 63 11.56 3.72 -7.74
CA GLN A 63 11.16 3.30 -9.07
C GLN A 63 10.40 1.97 -9.06
N PRO A 64 9.28 1.91 -8.32
CA PRO A 64 8.51 0.67 -8.23
C PRO A 64 7.83 0.35 -9.55
N ASP A 65 7.61 -0.94 -9.79
CA ASP A 65 6.85 -1.36 -10.96
C ASP A 65 5.35 -1.15 -10.76
N ALA A 66 4.90 -1.20 -9.51
CA ALA A 66 3.50 -1.01 -9.18
C ALA A 66 3.38 -0.52 -7.76
N LEU A 67 2.19 -0.01 -7.42
CA LEU A 67 1.88 0.48 -6.09
C LEU A 67 0.88 -0.46 -5.42
N VAL A 68 0.91 -0.50 -4.09
CA VAL A 68 0.00 -1.33 -3.30
C VAL A 68 -0.61 -0.45 -2.21
N ILE A 69 -1.92 -0.58 -2.00
CA ILE A 69 -2.58 0.14 -0.92
C ILE A 69 -3.41 -0.84 -0.08
N GLY A 70 -3.57 -0.52 1.19
CA GLY A 70 -4.49 -1.23 2.04
C GLY A 70 -5.89 -0.63 1.91
N VAL A 71 -6.89 -1.49 1.92
CA VAL A 71 -8.30 -1.07 1.86
C VAL A 71 -8.99 -1.60 3.11
N PRO A 72 -9.33 -0.72 4.06
CA PRO A 72 -10.01 -1.15 5.28
C PRO A 72 -11.46 -1.49 4.99
N LEU A 73 -11.91 -2.60 5.57
CA LEU A 73 -13.28 -3.07 5.44
C LEU A 73 -13.78 -3.47 6.83
N HIS A 74 -15.10 -3.49 6.99
CA HIS A 74 -15.69 -4.08 8.19
C HIS A 74 -15.40 -5.58 8.22
N PRO A 75 -15.42 -6.21 9.40
CA PRO A 75 -15.14 -7.65 9.49
C PRO A 75 -16.02 -8.50 8.60
N ASP A 76 -17.24 -8.06 8.30
CA ASP A 76 -18.16 -8.80 7.42
C ASP A 76 -17.91 -8.53 5.94
N GLY A 77 -16.91 -7.71 5.61
CA GLY A 77 -16.60 -7.36 4.23
C GLY A 77 -17.30 -6.11 3.73
N GLY A 78 -18.12 -5.48 4.57
CA GLY A 78 -18.83 -4.27 4.18
C GLY A 78 -17.91 -3.06 4.10
N GLU A 79 -18.26 -2.13 3.22
CA GLU A 79 -17.51 -0.89 3.06
C GLU A 79 -17.91 0.14 4.12
N HIS A 80 -16.95 0.94 4.53
CA HIS A 80 -17.22 2.10 5.36
C HIS A 80 -16.49 3.31 4.78
N GLU A 81 -16.59 4.43 5.47
CA GLU A 81 -16.07 5.69 4.93
C GLU A 81 -14.58 5.60 4.59
N ASN A 82 -13.81 4.93 5.43
CA ASN A 82 -12.37 4.80 5.19
C ASN A 82 -12.08 3.90 3.98
N THR A 83 -12.94 2.94 3.69
CA THR A 83 -12.82 2.12 2.48
C THR A 83 -12.90 3.00 1.25
N LEU A 84 -13.89 3.89 1.23
CA LEU A 84 -14.10 4.78 0.10
C LEU A 84 -12.94 5.76 -0.06
N ARG A 85 -12.42 6.26 1.04
CA ARG A 85 -11.26 7.16 1.02
C ARG A 85 -10.01 6.47 0.48
N ALA A 86 -9.76 5.24 0.93
CA ALA A 86 -8.61 4.49 0.46
C ALA A 86 -8.70 4.20 -1.03
N ARG A 87 -9.89 3.83 -1.50
CA ARG A 87 -10.07 3.57 -2.93
C ARG A 87 -9.94 4.82 -3.78
N LYS A 88 -10.44 5.95 -3.28
CA LYS A 88 -10.24 7.23 -3.97
C LYS A 88 -8.76 7.56 -4.06
N PHE A 89 -8.03 7.35 -2.97
CA PHE A 89 -6.58 7.56 -2.96
C PHE A 89 -5.91 6.68 -4.02
N GLY A 90 -6.31 5.42 -4.12
CA GLY A 90 -5.78 4.53 -5.14
C GLY A 90 -6.02 5.03 -6.56
N ARG A 91 -7.23 5.53 -6.82
CA ARG A 91 -7.53 6.10 -8.13
C ARG A 91 -6.69 7.34 -8.41
N GLN A 92 -6.45 8.17 -7.40
CA GLN A 92 -5.60 9.35 -7.55
C GLN A 92 -4.16 8.97 -7.84
N LEU A 93 -3.65 7.94 -7.18
CA LEU A 93 -2.30 7.45 -7.46
C LEU A 93 -2.18 6.96 -8.91
N ARG A 94 -3.18 6.20 -9.34
CA ARG A 94 -3.19 5.67 -10.70
C ARG A 94 -3.22 6.80 -11.72
N GLY A 95 -4.08 7.80 -11.49
CA GLY A 95 -4.22 8.91 -12.42
C GLY A 95 -3.02 9.84 -12.44
N ARG A 96 -2.38 10.06 -11.29
CA ARG A 96 -1.25 10.99 -11.22
C ARG A 96 0.06 10.38 -11.70
N PHE A 97 0.27 9.09 -11.43
CA PHE A 97 1.57 8.47 -11.67
C PHE A 97 1.58 7.43 -12.78
N GLY A 98 0.41 7.06 -13.28
CA GLY A 98 0.33 6.09 -14.37
C GLY A 98 0.82 4.70 -14.01
N LEU A 99 0.81 4.35 -12.71
CA LEU A 99 1.23 3.05 -12.24
C LEU A 99 0.01 2.22 -11.84
N VAL A 100 0.13 0.91 -11.99
CA VAL A 100 -0.89 -0.01 -11.50
C VAL A 100 -0.93 0.06 -9.99
N VAL A 101 -2.14 0.06 -9.42
CA VAL A 101 -2.34 0.09 -7.98
C VAL A 101 -3.12 -1.16 -7.58
N TYR A 102 -2.52 -1.99 -6.73
CA TYR A 102 -3.15 -3.18 -6.20
C TYR A 102 -3.73 -2.89 -4.82
N GLU A 103 -4.86 -3.51 -4.51
CA GLU A 103 -5.54 -3.34 -3.23
C GLU A 103 -5.36 -4.57 -2.37
N VAL A 104 -5.14 -4.37 -1.08
CA VAL A 104 -5.03 -5.44 -0.09
C VAL A 104 -6.09 -5.20 0.98
N ASP A 105 -6.84 -6.24 1.31
CA ASP A 105 -7.86 -6.17 2.36
C ASP A 105 -7.17 -6.10 3.73
N GLU A 106 -7.39 -4.99 4.44
CA GLU A 106 -6.73 -4.75 5.73
C GLU A 106 -7.42 -5.41 6.91
N ARG A 107 -8.54 -6.12 6.71
CA ARG A 107 -9.29 -6.67 7.85
C ARG A 107 -8.43 -7.55 8.76
N TYR A 108 -7.41 -8.16 8.21
CA TYR A 108 -6.60 -9.15 8.93
C TYR A 108 -5.17 -8.73 9.17
N THR A 109 -4.84 -7.45 8.94
CA THR A 109 -3.45 -6.99 9.03
C THR A 109 -3.17 -6.10 10.24
N THR A 110 -4.19 -5.48 10.81
CA THR A 110 -4.00 -4.41 11.79
C THR A 110 -3.33 -4.84 13.08
N THR A 111 -3.58 -6.06 13.52
CA THR A 111 -3.06 -6.50 14.81
C THR A 111 -1.57 -6.77 14.80
N GLU A 112 -0.97 -6.89 13.63
CA GLU A 112 0.45 -7.21 13.53
C GLU A 112 1.34 -5.98 13.45
N ALA A 113 0.75 -4.78 13.41
CA ALA A 113 1.55 -3.56 13.28
C ALA A 113 2.54 -3.39 14.41
N HIS A 114 2.22 -3.89 15.58
CA HIS A 114 3.08 -3.75 16.74
C HIS A 114 4.37 -4.57 16.65
N SER A 115 4.41 -5.58 15.79
CA SER A 115 5.58 -6.44 15.66
C SER A 115 6.76 -5.72 15.02
N TYR A 116 6.51 -4.59 14.34
CA TYR A 116 7.56 -3.80 13.73
C TYR A 116 8.11 -2.72 14.66
N GLY A 117 7.62 -2.67 15.90
CA GLY A 117 8.03 -1.64 16.83
C GLY A 117 7.10 -0.44 16.79
N ALA A 118 7.21 0.39 17.79
CA ALA A 118 6.20 1.42 18.00
C ALA A 118 6.53 2.77 17.39
N LYS A 119 7.75 2.97 16.90
CA LYS A 119 8.18 4.32 16.53
C LYS A 119 7.44 4.88 15.33
N ASP A 120 7.10 4.01 14.38
CA ASP A 120 6.43 4.48 13.17
C ASP A 120 5.35 3.46 12.80
N ALA A 121 4.21 3.59 13.48
CA ALA A 121 3.11 2.65 13.29
C ALA A 121 2.52 2.74 11.87
N ASP A 122 2.55 3.93 11.26
CA ASP A 122 2.02 4.08 9.91
C ASP A 122 2.88 3.31 8.90
N ALA A 123 4.19 3.43 9.01
CA ALA A 123 5.09 2.70 8.13
C ALA A 123 5.04 1.21 8.40
N ALA A 124 4.89 0.82 9.67
CA ALA A 124 4.74 -0.58 10.03
C ALA A 124 3.48 -1.18 9.41
N ALA A 125 2.39 -0.43 9.44
CA ALA A 125 1.13 -0.87 8.83
C ALA A 125 1.30 -1.04 7.31
N ALA A 126 1.98 -0.11 6.66
CA ALA A 126 2.25 -0.21 5.23
C ALA A 126 3.09 -1.46 4.92
N ALA A 127 4.07 -1.78 5.77
CA ALA A 127 4.90 -2.96 5.57
C ALA A 127 4.08 -4.25 5.73
N ILE A 128 3.14 -4.28 6.67
CA ILE A 128 2.26 -5.43 6.84
C ILE A 128 1.37 -5.62 5.62
N ILE A 129 0.84 -4.53 5.10
CA ILE A 129 0.04 -4.57 3.87
C ILE A 129 0.86 -5.18 2.73
N LEU A 130 2.08 -4.70 2.57
CA LEU A 130 2.93 -5.18 1.48
C LEU A 130 3.37 -6.63 1.70
N ASP A 131 3.70 -7.01 2.93
CA ASP A 131 4.02 -8.41 3.24
C ASP A 131 2.88 -9.33 2.84
N GLN A 132 1.66 -8.95 3.15
CA GLN A 132 0.50 -9.76 2.81
C GLN A 132 0.34 -9.86 1.29
N PHE A 133 0.53 -8.77 0.58
CA PHE A 133 0.48 -8.78 -0.88
C PHE A 133 1.52 -9.72 -1.46
N LEU A 134 2.76 -9.61 -0.98
CA LEU A 134 3.87 -10.42 -1.50
C LEU A 134 3.68 -11.92 -1.22
N ARG A 135 3.05 -12.27 -0.10
CA ARG A 135 2.77 -13.67 0.21
C ARG A 135 1.71 -14.27 -0.70
N ASN A 136 0.85 -13.45 -1.29
CA ASN A 136 -0.28 -13.92 -2.08
C ASN A 136 -0.03 -13.93 -3.58
N ILE A 137 1.14 -13.49 -4.02
CA ILE A 137 1.51 -13.56 -5.44
C ILE A 137 2.59 -14.62 -5.65
N PRO A 138 2.61 -15.23 -6.83
CA PRO A 138 3.57 -16.30 -7.14
C PRO A 138 5.02 -15.84 -7.06
#